data_d60f21252c0df0a0532a065cb2f8377d
#
_entry.id   d60f21252c0df0a0532a065cb2f8377d
#
_cell.length_a   1.000
_cell.length_b   1.000
_cell.length_c   1.000
_cell.angle_alpha   90.00
_cell.angle_beta   90.00
_cell.angle_gamma   90.00
#
_symmetry.space_group_name_H-M   'P 1'
#
loop_
_entity.id
_entity.type
_entity.pdbx_description
1 polymer ?
#
loop_
_entity_poly.entity_id
_entity_poly.type
_entity_poly.pdbx_seq_one_letter_code
_entity_poly.pdbx_strand_id
1 'polypeptide(L)'
;MKKYLQITCLVVLVFVFGEPVAAQQDSIDNFVKAEMQKRKIPGLQLAIVQNGKIVKTGNYGFANVQDSIPVSDKTVFTINSITKAFTGIAIMQLAEAGKLTLSSPVAAYLPDLPKSWNTVTVLQLLSHTSGVPDIVDEEESVIIGTDEKDAWKKVITLPMDFRAGEKFSYNQTNYLLLGRIIDSLSGMPFTEFIIKEQLLKAGMTKTITAGFGAAKQVVAHAAGGYRYNKGALNNMFFSMPPSLQTAAGMSSTAKEMSNWIIALQNNKFLKEKSTLALLWGPAKLNNGNTGGFSPLLNGYAAGWPIIARTEHPAAAAVGGGRSAVFVYPNDNLSIVVLTNLAGGSPEEFIDELAGFYIPDMKASNGFGLSAPVKLLRAQLEKSGYKRAIDESGKISKSNGNYKFKETELNSWGYTLMRQNRLPDALEIFKLNVSLFPASANAFDSLGEIYAELGDSKLSIKNYEQSLKLDPQNSNAAEQIKKLTSK
;
A
#
# COMPACT_ATOMS: atom_id res chain seq x y z
N MET A 1 -64.54 -23.14 -37.05
CA MET A 1 -63.15 -22.99 -37.48
C MET A 1 -62.44 -22.15 -36.46
N LYS A 2 -61.66 -22.77 -35.51
CA LYS A 2 -60.87 -22.14 -34.54
C LYS A 2 -59.38 -22.03 -35.03
N LYS A 3 -58.88 -20.82 -35.26
CA LYS A 3 -57.49 -20.60 -35.64
C LYS A 3 -56.64 -20.62 -34.37
N TYR A 4 -55.71 -21.56 -34.27
CA TYR A 4 -54.67 -21.57 -33.25
C TYR A 4 -53.49 -20.66 -33.68
N LEU A 5 -53.22 -19.67 -32.90
CA LEU A 5 -52.04 -18.80 -33.05
C LEU A 5 -50.87 -19.45 -32.28
N GLN A 6 -49.89 -19.99 -33.00
CA GLN A 6 -48.63 -20.46 -32.39
C GLN A 6 -47.71 -19.26 -32.15
N ILE A 7 -47.45 -18.97 -30.88
CA ILE A 7 -46.42 -18.01 -30.46
C ILE A 7 -45.13 -18.80 -30.30
N THR A 8 -44.19 -18.60 -31.23
CA THR A 8 -42.84 -19.15 -31.14
C THR A 8 -42.02 -18.20 -30.25
N CYS A 9 -41.75 -18.58 -28.98
CA CYS A 9 -40.81 -17.89 -28.13
C CYS A 9 -39.36 -18.17 -28.60
N LEU A 10 -38.71 -17.15 -29.14
CA LEU A 10 -37.30 -17.18 -29.48
C LEU A 10 -36.50 -16.96 -28.18
N VAL A 11 -35.94 -18.03 -27.60
CA VAL A 11 -34.99 -17.92 -26.46
C VAL A 11 -33.65 -17.54 -27.04
N VAL A 12 -33.27 -16.27 -26.86
CA VAL A 12 -31.92 -15.81 -27.16
C VAL A 12 -31.00 -16.22 -25.99
N LEU A 13 -30.25 -17.29 -26.17
CA LEU A 13 -29.17 -17.68 -25.29
C LEU A 13 -28.00 -16.68 -25.48
N VAL A 14 -27.84 -15.73 -24.56
CA VAL A 14 -26.66 -14.92 -24.48
C VAL A 14 -25.53 -15.78 -23.89
N PHE A 15 -24.67 -16.32 -24.75
CA PHE A 15 -23.42 -16.94 -24.35
C PHE A 15 -22.49 -15.82 -23.87
N VAL A 16 -22.37 -15.63 -22.57
CA VAL A 16 -21.26 -14.88 -21.97
C VAL A 16 -20.02 -15.77 -22.12
N PHE A 17 -19.22 -15.51 -23.15
CA PHE A 17 -17.92 -16.14 -23.32
C PHE A 17 -16.99 -15.61 -22.21
N GLY A 18 -16.97 -16.27 -21.04
CA GLY A 18 -15.84 -16.15 -20.12
C GLY A 18 -14.61 -16.75 -20.82
N GLU A 19 -13.48 -16.04 -20.80
CA GLU A 19 -12.22 -16.63 -21.27
C GLU A 19 -11.97 -17.95 -20.52
N PRO A 20 -11.49 -19.02 -21.18
CA PRO A 20 -11.20 -20.27 -20.50
C PRO A 20 -10.18 -20.03 -19.38
N VAL A 21 -10.41 -20.62 -18.23
CA VAL A 21 -9.60 -20.43 -16.99
C VAL A 21 -8.09 -20.59 -17.25
N ALA A 22 -7.68 -21.46 -18.16
CA ALA A 22 -6.29 -21.63 -18.55
C ALA A 22 -5.71 -20.39 -19.24
N ALA A 23 -6.44 -19.75 -20.17
CA ALA A 23 -5.99 -18.54 -20.86
C ALA A 23 -5.86 -17.34 -19.90
N GLN A 24 -6.75 -17.23 -18.94
CA GLN A 24 -6.66 -16.21 -17.88
C GLN A 24 -5.43 -16.43 -16.99
N GLN A 25 -5.11 -17.67 -16.64
CA GLN A 25 -3.93 -17.98 -15.82
C GLN A 25 -2.63 -17.66 -16.55
N ASP A 26 -2.52 -17.97 -17.85
CA ASP A 26 -1.38 -17.62 -18.68
C ASP A 26 -1.22 -16.09 -18.81
N SER A 27 -2.32 -15.37 -18.92
CA SER A 27 -2.32 -13.89 -18.97
C SER A 27 -1.79 -13.27 -17.67
N ILE A 28 -2.18 -13.81 -16.50
CA ILE A 28 -1.69 -13.38 -15.19
C ILE A 28 -0.19 -13.67 -15.06
N ASP A 29 0.26 -14.85 -15.46
CA ASP A 29 1.67 -15.23 -15.39
C ASP A 29 2.55 -14.33 -16.28
N ASN A 30 2.06 -13.99 -17.47
CA ASN A 30 2.74 -13.08 -18.39
C ASN A 30 2.80 -11.66 -17.81
N PHE A 31 1.71 -11.16 -17.22
CA PHE A 31 1.67 -9.87 -16.55
C PHE A 31 2.68 -9.81 -15.39
N VAL A 32 2.69 -10.80 -14.51
CA VAL A 32 3.62 -10.86 -13.36
C VAL A 32 5.06 -10.87 -13.84
N LYS A 33 5.40 -11.69 -14.84
CA LYS A 33 6.76 -11.75 -15.42
C LYS A 33 7.19 -10.41 -16.02
N ALA A 34 6.27 -9.71 -16.70
CA ALA A 34 6.53 -8.38 -17.26
C ALA A 34 6.80 -7.33 -16.17
N GLU A 35 6.00 -7.31 -15.09
CA GLU A 35 6.23 -6.40 -13.96
C GLU A 35 7.52 -6.74 -13.21
N MET A 36 7.86 -8.03 -13.05
CA MET A 36 9.14 -8.43 -12.47
C MET A 36 10.34 -7.93 -13.30
N GLN A 37 10.28 -8.09 -14.61
CA GLN A 37 11.34 -7.63 -15.53
C GLN A 37 11.50 -6.11 -15.48
N LYS A 38 10.40 -5.38 -15.56
CA LYS A 38 10.35 -3.92 -15.51
C LYS A 38 10.91 -3.36 -14.20
N ARG A 39 10.56 -3.98 -13.07
CA ARG A 39 10.95 -3.55 -11.72
C ARG A 39 12.24 -4.19 -11.23
N LYS A 40 12.86 -5.08 -12.02
CA LYS A 40 14.06 -5.84 -11.63
C LYS A 40 13.85 -6.74 -10.40
N ILE A 41 12.64 -7.25 -10.20
CA ILE A 41 12.31 -8.13 -9.09
C ILE A 41 12.92 -9.52 -9.34
N PRO A 42 13.85 -10.02 -8.47
CA PRO A 42 14.50 -11.29 -8.68
C PRO A 42 13.60 -12.49 -8.41
N GLY A 43 12.77 -12.40 -7.36
CA GLY A 43 11.90 -13.48 -6.91
C GLY A 43 10.56 -12.96 -6.39
N LEU A 44 9.49 -13.70 -6.71
CA LEU A 44 8.12 -13.33 -6.35
C LEU A 44 7.27 -14.57 -6.07
N GLN A 45 6.43 -14.48 -5.01
CA GLN A 45 5.28 -15.35 -4.83
C GLN A 45 3.98 -14.57 -5.00
N LEU A 46 3.04 -15.18 -5.72
CA LEU A 46 1.66 -14.71 -5.90
C LEU A 46 0.69 -15.70 -5.28
N ALA A 47 -0.36 -15.21 -4.62
CA ALA A 47 -1.56 -16.00 -4.35
C ALA A 47 -2.80 -15.11 -4.50
N ILE A 48 -3.85 -15.66 -5.10
CA ILE A 48 -5.14 -14.99 -5.34
C ILE A 48 -6.24 -15.82 -4.70
N VAL A 49 -7.04 -15.16 -3.89
CA VAL A 49 -8.20 -15.73 -3.20
C VAL A 49 -9.45 -15.10 -3.81
N GLN A 50 -10.36 -15.93 -4.27
CA GLN A 50 -11.68 -15.50 -4.74
C GLN A 50 -12.77 -16.33 -4.06
N ASN A 51 -13.79 -15.66 -3.54
CA ASN A 51 -14.91 -16.31 -2.83
C ASN A 51 -14.42 -17.26 -1.71
N GLY A 52 -13.42 -16.83 -0.94
CA GLY A 52 -12.88 -17.60 0.19
C GLY A 52 -12.03 -18.82 -0.20
N LYS A 53 -11.64 -18.97 -1.47
CA LYS A 53 -10.81 -20.07 -1.96
C LYS A 53 -9.57 -19.54 -2.70
N ILE A 54 -8.42 -20.16 -2.50
CA ILE A 54 -7.22 -19.87 -3.29
C ILE A 54 -7.47 -20.41 -4.71
N VAL A 55 -7.54 -19.51 -5.69
CA VAL A 55 -7.80 -19.82 -7.10
C VAL A 55 -6.55 -19.79 -7.97
N LYS A 56 -5.49 -19.12 -7.51
CA LYS A 56 -4.19 -19.05 -8.20
C LYS A 56 -3.08 -18.99 -7.16
N THR A 57 -2.00 -19.72 -7.42
CA THR A 57 -0.68 -19.50 -6.80
C THR A 57 0.37 -19.45 -7.91
N GLY A 58 1.44 -18.71 -7.67
CA GLY A 58 2.57 -18.61 -8.61
C GLY A 58 3.89 -18.38 -7.87
N ASN A 59 4.94 -19.03 -8.37
CA ASN A 59 6.31 -18.90 -7.89
C ASN A 59 7.18 -18.50 -9.08
N TYR A 60 7.86 -17.35 -8.99
CA TYR A 60 8.58 -16.78 -10.12
C TYR A 60 9.99 -16.37 -9.71
N GLY A 61 10.96 -16.61 -10.59
CA GLY A 61 12.34 -16.18 -10.40
C GLY A 61 13.08 -16.92 -9.28
N PHE A 62 13.99 -16.22 -8.59
CA PHE A 62 14.95 -16.79 -7.66
C PHE A 62 14.74 -16.31 -6.23
N ALA A 63 14.69 -17.25 -5.29
CA ALA A 63 14.75 -17.00 -3.85
C ALA A 63 16.16 -16.57 -3.41
N ASN A 64 17.17 -17.15 -4.03
CA ASN A 64 18.58 -16.77 -3.88
C ASN A 64 19.18 -16.63 -5.27
N VAL A 65 19.63 -15.42 -5.61
CA VAL A 65 20.19 -15.10 -6.94
C VAL A 65 21.61 -15.64 -7.07
N GLN A 66 22.40 -15.59 -6.00
CA GLN A 66 23.80 -16.00 -6.02
C GLN A 66 23.96 -17.49 -6.35
N ASP A 67 23.09 -18.32 -5.73
CA ASP A 67 23.13 -19.77 -5.88
C ASP A 67 22.08 -20.29 -6.88
N SER A 68 21.38 -19.36 -7.57
CA SER A 68 20.32 -19.68 -8.54
C SER A 68 19.19 -20.57 -7.95
N ILE A 69 18.88 -20.41 -6.66
CA ILE A 69 17.83 -21.19 -5.99
C ILE A 69 16.47 -20.59 -6.41
N PRO A 70 15.59 -21.38 -7.07
CA PRO A 70 14.30 -20.88 -7.52
C PRO A 70 13.33 -20.62 -6.35
N VAL A 71 12.39 -19.71 -6.56
CA VAL A 71 11.24 -19.55 -5.66
C VAL A 71 10.37 -20.80 -5.74
N SER A 72 9.89 -21.26 -4.59
CA SER A 72 8.99 -22.41 -4.45
C SER A 72 7.91 -22.14 -3.40
N ASP A 73 6.92 -23.01 -3.27
CA ASP A 73 5.87 -22.93 -2.23
C ASP A 73 6.43 -22.99 -0.78
N LYS A 74 7.70 -23.37 -0.63
CA LYS A 74 8.40 -23.40 0.66
C LYS A 74 9.12 -22.08 0.94
N THR A 75 9.35 -21.27 -0.08
CA THR A 75 10.14 -20.03 0.06
C THR A 75 9.42 -19.06 0.99
N VAL A 76 10.14 -18.59 2.01
CA VAL A 76 9.65 -17.67 3.03
C VAL A 76 10.19 -16.28 2.75
N PHE A 77 9.31 -15.31 2.60
CA PHE A 77 9.64 -13.92 2.34
C PHE A 77 9.43 -13.07 3.60
N THR A 78 10.25 -12.07 3.82
CA THR A 78 9.97 -11.05 4.84
C THR A 78 8.73 -10.25 4.43
N ILE A 79 7.76 -10.13 5.32
CA ILE A 79 6.53 -9.36 5.06
C ILE A 79 6.57 -7.94 5.63
N ASN A 80 7.63 -7.62 6.37
CA ASN A 80 7.88 -6.28 6.92
C ASN A 80 6.63 -5.70 7.61
N SER A 81 6.24 -4.47 7.26
CA SER A 81 5.14 -3.75 7.91
C SER A 81 3.75 -4.37 7.71
N ILE A 82 3.58 -5.41 6.89
CA ILE A 82 2.34 -6.20 6.92
C ILE A 82 2.11 -6.80 8.32
N THR A 83 3.15 -6.96 9.12
CA THR A 83 3.06 -7.33 10.55
C THR A 83 2.10 -6.43 11.33
N LYS A 84 1.99 -5.15 10.99
CA LYS A 84 1.06 -4.21 11.63
C LYS A 84 -0.40 -4.63 11.50
N ALA A 85 -0.76 -5.30 10.43
CA ALA A 85 -2.12 -5.84 10.26
C ALA A 85 -2.42 -6.94 11.29
N PHE A 86 -1.45 -7.78 11.64
CA PHE A 86 -1.58 -8.75 12.71
C PHE A 86 -1.71 -8.08 14.09
N THR A 87 -0.92 -7.03 14.32
CA THR A 87 -1.01 -6.20 15.54
C THR A 87 -2.38 -5.53 15.65
N GLY A 88 -2.90 -4.99 14.56
CA GLY A 88 -4.23 -4.40 14.49
C GLY A 88 -5.33 -5.41 14.90
N ILE A 89 -5.27 -6.63 14.32
CA ILE A 89 -6.21 -7.70 14.71
C ILE A 89 -6.05 -8.07 16.19
N ALA A 90 -4.82 -8.14 16.73
CA ALA A 90 -4.59 -8.45 18.13
C ALA A 90 -5.25 -7.42 19.07
N ILE A 91 -5.12 -6.14 18.76
CA ILE A 91 -5.81 -5.06 19.51
C ILE A 91 -7.33 -5.21 19.40
N MET A 92 -7.86 -5.53 18.21
CA MET A 92 -9.30 -5.77 18.04
C MET A 92 -9.79 -7.00 18.82
N GLN A 93 -8.99 -8.07 18.89
CA GLN A 93 -9.29 -9.25 19.72
C GLN A 93 -9.38 -8.89 21.20
N LEU A 94 -8.45 -8.05 21.70
CA LEU A 94 -8.50 -7.55 23.08
C LEU A 94 -9.69 -6.61 23.31
N ALA A 95 -10.08 -5.82 22.33
CA ALA A 95 -11.26 -4.97 22.40
C ALA A 95 -12.57 -5.81 22.47
N GLU A 96 -12.72 -6.84 21.62
CA GLU A 96 -13.85 -7.78 21.69
C GLU A 96 -13.91 -8.56 23.02
N ALA A 97 -12.75 -8.81 23.62
CA ALA A 97 -12.67 -9.42 24.95
C ALA A 97 -12.98 -8.44 26.09
N GLY A 98 -13.33 -7.18 25.79
CA GLY A 98 -13.63 -6.15 26.78
C GLY A 98 -12.41 -5.66 27.59
N LYS A 99 -11.19 -6.01 27.17
CA LYS A 99 -9.96 -5.65 27.88
C LYS A 99 -9.47 -4.23 27.57
N LEU A 100 -9.89 -3.66 26.45
CA LEU A 100 -9.57 -2.28 26.08
C LEU A 100 -10.70 -1.65 25.24
N THR A 101 -10.66 -0.31 25.14
CA THR A 101 -11.51 0.47 24.25
C THR A 101 -10.62 1.31 23.34
N LEU A 102 -10.92 1.34 22.03
CA LEU A 102 -10.08 2.04 21.05
C LEU A 102 -10.00 3.56 21.29
N SER A 103 -11.05 4.15 21.86
CA SER A 103 -11.09 5.57 22.22
C SER A 103 -10.45 5.90 23.57
N SER A 104 -10.05 4.89 24.35
CA SER A 104 -9.39 5.13 25.63
C SER A 104 -7.98 5.67 25.43
N PRO A 105 -7.55 6.59 26.31
CA PRO A 105 -6.17 7.05 26.35
C PRO A 105 -5.20 5.89 26.61
N VAL A 106 -4.04 5.91 25.94
CA VAL A 106 -3.00 4.88 26.12
C VAL A 106 -2.47 4.83 27.56
N ALA A 107 -2.51 5.95 28.28
CA ALA A 107 -2.11 6.05 29.68
C ALA A 107 -2.99 5.18 30.63
N ALA A 108 -4.20 4.79 30.21
CA ALA A 108 -5.01 3.86 30.96
C ALA A 108 -4.42 2.43 30.97
N TYR A 109 -3.56 2.10 30.02
CA TYR A 109 -2.94 0.78 29.85
C TYR A 109 -1.44 0.79 30.10
N LEU A 110 -0.79 1.97 29.91
CA LEU A 110 0.65 2.18 30.07
C LEU A 110 0.87 3.44 30.92
N PRO A 111 0.90 3.33 32.27
CA PRO A 111 0.92 4.49 33.17
C PRO A 111 2.25 5.28 33.14
N ASP A 112 3.37 4.65 32.73
CA ASP A 112 4.72 5.22 32.80
C ASP A 112 5.10 5.99 31.54
N LEU A 113 4.13 6.48 30.77
CA LEU A 113 4.37 7.29 29.57
C LEU A 113 4.57 8.77 29.89
N PRO A 114 5.24 9.55 28.99
CA PRO A 114 5.33 10.99 29.13
C PRO A 114 3.94 11.64 29.26
N LYS A 115 3.81 12.64 30.11
CA LYS A 115 2.52 13.33 30.34
C LYS A 115 1.91 13.90 29.06
N SER A 116 2.75 14.33 28.10
CA SER A 116 2.30 14.80 26.78
C SER A 116 1.60 13.74 25.94
N TRP A 117 1.81 12.46 26.21
CA TRP A 117 1.19 11.34 25.50
C TRP A 117 -0.12 10.84 26.15
N ASN A 118 -0.45 11.33 27.34
CA ASN A 118 -1.55 10.81 28.16
C ASN A 118 -2.92 10.88 27.48
N THR A 119 -3.13 11.78 26.54
CA THR A 119 -4.41 11.96 25.81
C THR A 119 -4.46 11.21 24.49
N VAL A 120 -3.36 10.63 24.04
CA VAL A 120 -3.30 9.84 22.82
C VAL A 120 -4.15 8.58 23.00
N THR A 121 -5.02 8.27 22.06
CA THR A 121 -5.88 7.07 22.12
C THR A 121 -5.27 5.87 21.42
N VAL A 122 -5.73 4.67 21.77
CA VAL A 122 -5.35 3.42 21.09
C VAL A 122 -5.62 3.49 19.58
N LEU A 123 -6.77 4.07 19.17
CA LEU A 123 -7.10 4.27 17.76
C LEU A 123 -6.10 5.17 17.05
N GLN A 124 -5.64 6.24 17.71
CA GLN A 124 -4.65 7.15 17.13
C GLN A 124 -3.27 6.50 16.96
N LEU A 125 -2.88 5.58 17.85
CA LEU A 125 -1.69 4.74 17.63
C LEU A 125 -1.88 3.81 16.43
N LEU A 126 -3.01 3.09 16.37
CA LEU A 126 -3.33 2.15 15.27
C LEU A 126 -3.32 2.82 13.90
N SER A 127 -3.79 4.08 13.84
CA SER A 127 -4.00 4.82 12.59
C SER A 127 -2.89 5.82 12.25
N HIS A 128 -1.80 5.84 13.01
CA HIS A 128 -0.68 6.78 12.83
C HIS A 128 -1.09 8.27 12.86
N THR A 129 -2.02 8.60 13.75
CA THR A 129 -2.49 9.97 13.96
C THR A 129 -2.20 10.48 15.38
N SER A 130 -1.32 9.81 16.10
CA SER A 130 -0.99 10.08 17.50
C SER A 130 -0.19 11.37 17.72
N GLY A 131 0.72 11.71 16.81
CA GLY A 131 1.69 12.79 16.96
C GLY A 131 2.82 12.50 17.95
N VAL A 132 2.96 11.27 18.46
CA VAL A 132 4.15 10.90 19.27
C VAL A 132 5.39 10.85 18.38
N PRO A 133 6.59 11.24 18.90
CA PRO A 133 7.82 11.20 18.10
C PRO A 133 8.20 9.77 17.72
N ASP A 134 8.86 9.59 16.56
CA ASP A 134 9.28 8.28 16.10
C ASP A 134 10.60 7.84 16.75
N ILE A 135 10.65 6.56 17.13
CA ILE A 135 11.85 5.89 17.65
C ILE A 135 12.83 5.50 16.52
N VAL A 136 12.39 5.60 15.27
CA VAL A 136 13.19 5.33 14.07
C VAL A 136 13.49 6.63 13.37
N ASP A 137 14.74 6.82 12.99
CA ASP A 137 15.15 7.87 12.08
C ASP A 137 14.68 7.52 10.67
N GLU A 138 13.89 8.41 10.05
CA GLU A 138 13.32 8.17 8.72
C GLU A 138 14.39 8.15 7.61
N GLU A 139 15.43 8.99 7.73
CA GLU A 139 16.49 9.10 6.72
C GLU A 139 17.39 7.86 6.73
N GLU A 140 17.79 7.41 7.93
CA GLU A 140 18.68 6.28 8.11
C GLU A 140 17.95 4.93 8.19
N SER A 141 16.64 4.95 8.46
CA SER A 141 15.82 3.75 8.69
C SER A 141 16.34 2.85 9.82
N VAL A 142 16.93 3.44 10.82
CA VAL A 142 17.47 2.79 12.03
C VAL A 142 16.86 3.40 13.29
N ILE A 143 16.94 2.69 14.42
CA ILE A 143 16.48 3.25 15.70
C ILE A 143 17.40 4.42 16.12
N ILE A 144 16.79 5.48 16.68
CA ILE A 144 17.54 6.60 17.24
C ILE A 144 18.38 6.11 18.43
N GLY A 145 19.68 6.45 18.45
CA GLY A 145 20.57 6.06 19.55
C GLY A 145 21.36 4.78 19.30
N THR A 146 21.96 4.24 20.33
CA THR A 146 22.95 3.14 20.25
C THR A 146 22.30 1.74 20.38
N ASP A 147 21.21 1.65 21.12
CA ASP A 147 20.45 0.41 21.34
C ASP A 147 18.97 0.73 21.67
N GLU A 148 18.15 -0.31 21.85
CA GLU A 148 16.71 -0.17 22.13
C GLU A 148 16.40 0.60 23.43
N LYS A 149 17.23 0.46 24.47
CA LYS A 149 17.05 1.16 25.75
C LYS A 149 17.41 2.64 25.61
N ASP A 150 18.48 2.94 24.90
CA ASP A 150 18.89 4.31 24.60
C ASP A 150 17.87 4.99 23.69
N ALA A 151 17.41 4.30 22.65
CA ALA A 151 16.36 4.78 21.75
C ALA A 151 15.08 5.13 22.53
N TRP A 152 14.63 4.25 23.44
CA TRP A 152 13.47 4.51 24.27
C TRP A 152 13.66 5.72 25.18
N LYS A 153 14.82 5.82 25.87
CA LYS A 153 15.13 6.98 26.71
C LYS A 153 15.14 8.29 25.93
N LYS A 154 15.62 8.28 24.69
CA LYS A 154 15.62 9.46 23.82
C LYS A 154 14.22 9.83 23.37
N VAL A 155 13.48 8.90 22.79
CA VAL A 155 12.18 9.20 22.22
C VAL A 155 11.17 9.75 23.23
N ILE A 156 11.19 9.28 24.48
CA ILE A 156 10.27 9.78 25.53
C ILE A 156 10.59 11.21 26.00
N THR A 157 11.75 11.76 25.65
CA THR A 157 12.13 13.16 25.98
C THR A 157 11.85 14.13 24.83
N LEU A 158 11.53 13.62 23.64
CA LEU A 158 11.21 14.46 22.50
C LEU A 158 9.82 15.10 22.64
N PRO A 159 9.61 16.29 22.07
CA PRO A 159 8.28 16.89 22.02
C PRO A 159 7.35 16.08 21.11
N MET A 160 6.05 16.30 21.23
CA MET A 160 5.07 15.81 20.25
C MET A 160 5.35 16.45 18.89
N ASP A 161 5.30 15.67 17.82
CA ASP A 161 5.49 16.16 16.45
C ASP A 161 4.29 17.02 16.01
N PHE A 162 3.09 16.70 16.49
CA PHE A 162 1.84 17.42 16.25
C PHE A 162 0.78 17.00 17.28
N ARG A 163 -0.33 17.71 17.30
CA ARG A 163 -1.48 17.36 18.16
C ARG A 163 -2.15 16.08 17.67
N ALA A 164 -2.49 15.19 18.59
CA ALA A 164 -3.19 13.95 18.27
C ALA A 164 -4.45 14.19 17.41
N GLY A 165 -4.55 13.46 16.31
CA GLY A 165 -5.61 13.58 15.31
C GLY A 165 -5.44 14.71 14.29
N GLU A 166 -4.41 15.53 14.35
CA GLU A 166 -4.21 16.66 13.44
C GLU A 166 -3.82 16.23 12.03
N LYS A 167 -2.89 15.27 11.93
CA LYS A 167 -2.42 14.73 10.64
C LYS A 167 -2.05 13.25 10.74
N PHE A 168 -1.88 12.64 9.60
CA PHE A 168 -1.27 11.31 9.45
C PHE A 168 0.25 11.45 9.37
N SER A 169 0.96 10.66 10.18
CA SER A 169 2.41 10.50 10.10
C SER A 169 2.76 9.07 10.50
N TYR A 170 3.25 8.28 9.54
CA TYR A 170 3.62 6.89 9.75
C TYR A 170 4.74 6.80 10.79
N ASN A 171 4.61 5.93 11.81
CA ASN A 171 5.43 6.01 13.00
C ASN A 171 5.58 4.64 13.66
N GLN A 172 6.81 4.24 14.01
CA GLN A 172 7.11 2.94 14.61
C GLN A 172 6.84 2.91 16.12
N THR A 173 7.01 4.04 16.81
CA THR A 173 6.71 4.17 18.26
C THR A 173 5.26 3.79 18.55
N ASN A 174 4.33 4.12 17.66
CA ASN A 174 2.93 3.74 17.78
C ASN A 174 2.78 2.23 17.97
N TYR A 175 3.45 1.44 17.14
CA TYR A 175 3.33 -0.01 17.16
C TYR A 175 4.15 -0.66 18.28
N LEU A 176 5.25 -0.03 18.70
CA LEU A 176 5.94 -0.41 19.93
C LEU A 176 4.99 -0.30 21.15
N LEU A 177 4.27 0.82 21.26
CA LEU A 177 3.29 1.03 22.34
C LEU A 177 2.13 0.03 22.26
N LEU A 178 1.59 -0.26 21.07
CA LEU A 178 0.56 -1.28 20.87
C LEU A 178 1.06 -2.67 21.30
N GLY A 179 2.31 -3.00 21.04
CA GLY A 179 2.92 -4.24 21.53
C GLY A 179 2.93 -4.32 23.05
N ARG A 180 3.37 -3.27 23.74
CA ARG A 180 3.34 -3.20 25.20
C ARG A 180 1.93 -3.33 25.78
N ILE A 181 0.92 -2.76 25.11
CA ILE A 181 -0.49 -2.93 25.50
C ILE A 181 -0.90 -4.39 25.34
N ILE A 182 -0.53 -5.05 24.24
CA ILE A 182 -0.84 -6.47 24.02
C ILE A 182 -0.20 -7.32 25.10
N ASP A 183 1.09 -7.13 25.36
CA ASP A 183 1.81 -7.88 26.42
C ASP A 183 1.14 -7.71 27.78
N SER A 184 0.86 -6.48 28.17
CA SER A 184 0.24 -6.13 29.45
C SER A 184 -1.16 -6.74 29.63
N LEU A 185 -2.04 -6.60 28.63
CA LEU A 185 -3.43 -7.03 28.73
C LEU A 185 -3.64 -8.52 28.46
N SER A 186 -2.77 -9.14 27.66
CA SER A 186 -2.84 -10.58 27.38
C SER A 186 -2.16 -11.43 28.45
N GLY A 187 -1.16 -10.87 29.14
CA GLY A 187 -0.29 -11.58 30.08
C GLY A 187 0.74 -12.47 29.40
N MET A 188 0.98 -12.31 28.09
CA MET A 188 1.98 -13.04 27.32
C MET A 188 2.68 -12.12 26.31
N PRO A 189 3.92 -12.43 25.88
CA PRO A 189 4.61 -11.69 24.84
C PRO A 189 3.79 -11.60 23.54
N PHE A 190 3.90 -10.48 22.84
CA PHE A 190 3.23 -10.25 21.55
C PHE A 190 3.39 -11.43 20.57
N THR A 191 4.60 -11.94 20.43
CA THR A 191 4.90 -13.04 19.51
C THR A 191 4.12 -14.31 19.87
N GLU A 192 4.00 -14.65 21.13
CA GLU A 192 3.22 -15.80 21.60
C GLU A 192 1.72 -15.56 21.38
N PHE A 193 1.24 -14.33 21.64
CA PHE A 193 -0.16 -13.97 21.40
C PHE A 193 -0.51 -14.13 19.91
N ILE A 194 0.30 -13.61 18.99
CA ILE A 194 0.07 -13.75 17.55
C ILE A 194 0.11 -15.21 17.11
N ILE A 195 1.08 -15.99 17.58
CA ILE A 195 1.16 -17.43 17.26
C ILE A 195 -0.13 -18.13 17.70
N LYS A 196 -0.54 -17.97 18.95
CA LYS A 196 -1.68 -18.65 19.53
C LYS A 196 -3.01 -18.20 18.90
N GLU A 197 -3.23 -16.90 18.83
CA GLU A 197 -4.54 -16.34 18.50
C GLU A 197 -4.77 -16.14 17.01
N GLN A 198 -3.72 -16.16 16.18
CA GLN A 198 -3.84 -15.97 14.74
C GLN A 198 -3.16 -17.09 13.92
N LEU A 199 -1.84 -17.32 14.09
CA LEU A 199 -1.09 -18.19 13.19
C LEU A 199 -1.53 -19.66 13.28
N LEU A 200 -1.70 -20.18 14.47
CA LEU A 200 -2.20 -21.56 14.69
C LEU A 200 -3.62 -21.72 14.13
N LYS A 201 -4.49 -20.74 14.36
CA LYS A 201 -5.88 -20.77 13.86
C LYS A 201 -5.97 -20.72 12.33
N ALA A 202 -4.97 -20.11 11.66
CA ALA A 202 -4.87 -20.05 10.20
C ALA A 202 -4.02 -21.17 9.59
N GLY A 203 -3.38 -22.01 10.39
CA GLY A 203 -2.51 -23.10 9.92
C GLY A 203 -1.20 -22.60 9.31
N MET A 204 -0.62 -21.48 9.79
CA MET A 204 0.57 -20.83 9.24
C MET A 204 1.87 -21.41 9.82
N THR A 205 2.13 -22.68 9.61
CA THR A 205 3.24 -23.40 10.24
C THR A 205 4.63 -22.91 9.81
N LYS A 206 4.80 -22.50 8.53
CA LYS A 206 6.06 -21.93 8.04
C LYS A 206 6.32 -20.55 8.61
N THR A 207 5.28 -19.74 8.77
CA THR A 207 5.35 -18.42 9.41
C THR A 207 5.73 -18.55 10.88
N ILE A 208 5.18 -19.52 11.61
CA ILE A 208 5.55 -19.83 13.00
C ILE A 208 7.04 -20.21 13.07
N THR A 209 7.49 -21.09 12.19
CA THR A 209 8.90 -21.55 12.16
C THR A 209 9.85 -20.42 11.77
N ALA A 210 9.44 -19.51 10.86
CA ALA A 210 10.24 -18.36 10.45
C ALA A 210 10.38 -17.31 11.56
N GLY A 211 9.39 -17.20 12.45
CA GLY A 211 9.40 -16.31 13.60
C GLY A 211 9.33 -14.82 13.22
N PHE A 212 9.79 -13.98 14.14
CA PHE A 212 9.64 -12.51 14.09
C PHE A 212 10.99 -11.77 13.97
N GLY A 213 12.09 -12.46 13.92
CA GLY A 213 13.43 -11.87 14.00
C GLY A 213 14.16 -11.70 12.66
N ALA A 214 13.56 -12.15 11.58
CA ALA A 214 13.98 -12.14 10.20
C ALA A 214 15.48 -12.48 9.95
N ALA A 215 16.43 -11.59 10.22
CA ALA A 215 17.83 -11.78 9.79
C ALA A 215 18.76 -12.38 10.85
N LYS A 216 18.33 -12.48 12.11
CA LYS A 216 19.19 -13.03 13.20
C LYS A 216 19.14 -14.55 13.33
N GLN A 217 18.11 -15.18 12.79
CA GLN A 217 17.92 -16.62 12.87
C GLN A 217 18.08 -17.25 11.49
N VAL A 218 18.65 -18.45 11.45
CA VAL A 218 18.67 -19.25 10.23
C VAL A 218 17.29 -19.83 10.01
N VAL A 219 16.61 -19.33 8.97
CA VAL A 219 15.27 -19.76 8.58
C VAL A 219 15.38 -20.61 7.33
N ALA A 220 14.88 -21.86 7.39
CA ALA A 220 14.85 -22.73 6.23
C ALA A 220 14.04 -22.11 5.09
N HIS A 221 14.57 -22.16 3.88
CA HIS A 221 13.96 -21.62 2.67
C HIS A 221 13.73 -20.10 2.67
N ALA A 222 14.42 -19.32 3.53
CA ALA A 222 14.33 -17.87 3.50
C ALA A 222 14.81 -17.32 2.15
N ALA A 223 14.03 -16.41 1.57
CA ALA A 223 14.46 -15.64 0.41
C ALA A 223 15.56 -14.66 0.80
N GLY A 224 16.62 -14.55 -0.01
CA GLY A 224 17.61 -13.48 0.09
C GLY A 224 16.94 -12.12 -0.15
N GLY A 225 17.34 -11.09 0.61
CA GLY A 225 16.88 -9.72 0.40
C GLY A 225 17.77 -8.97 -0.58
N TYR A 226 17.19 -8.22 -1.50
CA TYR A 226 17.92 -7.50 -2.55
C TYR A 226 17.45 -6.03 -2.65
N ARG A 227 18.34 -5.19 -3.15
CA ARG A 227 18.06 -3.83 -3.63
C ARG A 227 18.71 -3.63 -5.00
N TYR A 228 17.97 -3.07 -5.95
CA TYR A 228 18.52 -2.66 -7.24
C TYR A 228 18.96 -1.20 -7.16
N ASN A 229 20.25 -0.95 -7.37
CA ASN A 229 20.81 0.40 -7.31
C ASN A 229 21.95 0.54 -8.34
N LYS A 230 22.01 1.68 -9.01
CA LYS A 230 23.05 2.03 -10.00
C LYS A 230 23.32 0.94 -11.02
N GLY A 231 22.25 0.31 -11.52
CA GLY A 231 22.34 -0.74 -12.54
C GLY A 231 22.73 -2.13 -12.02
N ALA A 232 22.90 -2.31 -10.71
CA ALA A 232 23.28 -3.58 -10.10
C ALA A 232 22.32 -4.03 -9.01
N LEU A 233 22.20 -5.35 -8.85
CA LEU A 233 21.49 -5.97 -7.74
C LEU A 233 22.46 -6.16 -6.59
N ASN A 234 22.11 -5.66 -5.40
CA ASN A 234 22.89 -5.73 -4.19
C ASN A 234 22.16 -6.50 -3.11
N ASN A 235 22.88 -7.23 -2.25
CA ASN A 235 22.31 -7.85 -1.08
C ASN A 235 21.80 -6.79 -0.10
N MET A 236 20.68 -7.07 0.54
CA MET A 236 20.12 -6.24 1.59
C MET A 236 19.75 -7.10 2.79
N PHE A 237 20.37 -6.81 3.91
CA PHE A 237 20.08 -7.44 5.19
C PHE A 237 19.18 -6.52 6.01
N PHE A 238 18.11 -7.09 6.53
CA PHE A 238 17.16 -6.38 7.37
C PHE A 238 17.02 -7.11 8.71
N SER A 239 17.27 -6.40 9.80
CA SER A 239 17.10 -6.92 11.15
C SER A 239 16.16 -6.01 11.92
N MET A 240 15.13 -6.58 12.53
CA MET A 240 14.18 -5.84 13.36
C MET A 240 14.52 -6.07 14.84
N PRO A 241 14.72 -5.01 15.63
CA PRO A 241 14.90 -5.14 17.08
C PRO A 241 13.64 -5.72 17.73
N PRO A 242 13.77 -6.49 18.84
CA PRO A 242 12.64 -7.11 19.51
C PRO A 242 11.49 -6.16 19.85
N SER A 243 11.78 -4.95 20.27
CA SER A 243 10.79 -3.93 20.61
C SER A 243 9.94 -3.47 19.41
N LEU A 244 10.41 -3.67 18.17
CA LEU A 244 9.71 -3.29 16.95
C LEU A 244 9.13 -4.49 16.19
N GLN A 245 9.15 -5.70 16.74
CA GLN A 245 8.55 -6.89 16.14
C GLN A 245 7.04 -6.77 15.93
N THR A 246 6.39 -5.89 16.67
CA THR A 246 4.96 -5.53 16.48
C THR A 246 4.72 -4.65 15.25
N ALA A 247 5.76 -3.97 14.77
CA ALA A 247 5.71 -3.08 13.60
C ALA A 247 6.17 -3.77 12.32
N ALA A 248 7.16 -4.69 12.43
CA ALA A 248 7.73 -5.46 11.31
C ALA A 248 8.49 -6.66 11.88
N GLY A 249 9.00 -7.55 11.02
CA GLY A 249 9.86 -8.66 11.46
C GLY A 249 9.31 -10.03 11.15
N MET A 250 8.04 -10.18 10.83
CA MET A 250 7.46 -11.45 10.38
C MET A 250 7.93 -11.82 8.98
N SER A 251 7.99 -13.13 8.75
CA SER A 251 8.23 -13.73 7.43
C SER A 251 7.17 -14.78 7.15
N SER A 252 6.74 -14.90 5.89
CA SER A 252 5.65 -15.80 5.51
C SER A 252 5.75 -16.26 4.06
N THR A 253 4.81 -17.09 3.64
CA THR A 253 4.58 -17.48 2.24
C THR A 253 3.28 -16.87 1.73
N ALA A 254 3.14 -16.65 0.43
CA ALA A 254 1.90 -16.09 -0.12
C ALA A 254 0.68 -16.98 0.17
N LYS A 255 0.87 -18.30 0.17
CA LYS A 255 -0.18 -19.27 0.51
C LYS A 255 -0.64 -19.15 1.98
N GLU A 256 0.30 -19.01 2.93
CA GLU A 256 -0.08 -18.86 4.35
C GLU A 256 -0.71 -17.50 4.64
N MET A 257 -0.24 -16.44 3.98
CA MET A 257 -0.92 -15.13 4.03
C MET A 257 -2.36 -15.21 3.49
N SER A 258 -2.58 -15.96 2.41
CA SER A 258 -3.94 -16.19 1.89
C SER A 258 -4.81 -16.97 2.88
N ASN A 259 -4.28 -18.00 3.54
CA ASN A 259 -4.99 -18.73 4.59
C ASN A 259 -5.38 -17.81 5.76
N TRP A 260 -4.49 -16.89 6.14
CA TRP A 260 -4.76 -15.91 7.19
C TRP A 260 -5.89 -14.94 6.81
N ILE A 261 -5.89 -14.43 5.57
CA ILE A 261 -6.99 -13.58 5.08
C ILE A 261 -8.32 -14.35 5.04
N ILE A 262 -8.31 -15.59 4.55
CA ILE A 262 -9.49 -16.45 4.55
C ILE A 262 -10.00 -16.68 5.98
N ALA A 263 -9.10 -16.92 6.93
CA ALA A 263 -9.46 -17.09 8.34
C ALA A 263 -10.06 -15.81 8.94
N LEU A 264 -9.50 -14.63 8.62
CA LEU A 264 -10.03 -13.32 9.02
C LEU A 264 -11.45 -13.09 8.48
N GLN A 265 -11.65 -13.28 7.17
CA GLN A 265 -12.95 -13.10 6.52
C GLN A 265 -14.01 -14.10 7.01
N ASN A 266 -13.59 -15.29 7.46
CA ASN A 266 -14.45 -16.31 8.05
C ASN A 266 -14.62 -16.18 9.57
N ASN A 267 -14.35 -15.01 10.13
CA ASN A 267 -14.53 -14.68 11.56
C ASN A 267 -13.77 -15.61 12.55
N LYS A 268 -12.63 -16.21 12.11
CA LYS A 268 -11.83 -17.06 13.01
C LYS A 268 -11.04 -16.26 14.05
N PHE A 269 -10.77 -14.98 13.78
CA PHE A 269 -10.01 -14.10 14.67
C PHE A 269 -10.88 -13.11 15.42
N LEU A 270 -11.88 -12.55 14.73
CA LEU A 270 -12.83 -11.58 15.24
C LEU A 270 -14.22 -12.19 15.18
N LYS A 271 -15.02 -11.97 16.23
CA LYS A 271 -16.35 -12.56 16.35
C LYS A 271 -17.42 -11.71 15.70
N GLU A 272 -17.27 -10.39 15.81
CA GLU A 272 -18.27 -9.43 15.41
C GLU A 272 -17.94 -8.82 14.03
N LYS A 273 -18.92 -8.80 13.13
CA LYS A 273 -18.78 -8.14 11.82
C LYS A 273 -18.49 -6.63 11.94
N SER A 274 -19.00 -6.00 12.99
CA SER A 274 -18.74 -4.59 13.30
C SER A 274 -17.27 -4.35 13.61
N THR A 275 -16.58 -5.29 14.27
CA THR A 275 -15.14 -5.20 14.55
C THR A 275 -14.33 -5.30 13.26
N LEU A 276 -14.73 -6.16 12.32
CA LEU A 276 -14.07 -6.23 11.00
C LEU A 276 -14.27 -4.94 10.19
N ALA A 277 -15.45 -4.34 10.28
CA ALA A 277 -15.72 -3.04 9.65
C ALA A 277 -14.84 -1.92 10.25
N LEU A 278 -14.63 -1.92 11.57
CA LEU A 278 -13.71 -0.98 12.24
C LEU A 278 -12.24 -1.25 11.86
N LEU A 279 -11.85 -2.51 11.70
CA LEU A 279 -10.49 -2.91 11.30
C LEU A 279 -10.10 -2.29 9.96
N TRP A 280 -11.04 -2.16 9.02
CA TRP A 280 -10.84 -1.64 7.66
C TRP A 280 -11.48 -0.26 7.43
N GLY A 281 -12.11 0.33 8.45
CA GLY A 281 -12.64 1.68 8.39
C GLY A 281 -11.53 2.72 8.54
N PRO A 282 -11.28 3.60 7.54
CA PRO A 282 -10.21 4.59 7.66
C PRO A 282 -10.49 5.57 8.80
N ALA A 283 -9.48 5.79 9.64
CA ALA A 283 -9.56 6.77 10.72
C ALA A 283 -9.70 8.19 10.15
N LYS A 284 -10.47 9.00 10.86
CA LYS A 284 -10.67 10.42 10.53
C LYS A 284 -9.72 11.30 11.33
N LEU A 285 -9.16 12.28 10.66
CA LEU A 285 -8.45 13.39 11.28
C LEU A 285 -9.47 14.37 11.91
N ASN A 286 -8.98 15.27 12.77
CA ASN A 286 -9.81 16.27 13.44
C ASN A 286 -10.56 17.19 12.46
N ASN A 287 -10.07 17.35 11.22
CA ASN A 287 -10.73 18.11 10.15
C ASN A 287 -11.72 17.28 9.32
N GLY A 288 -11.96 16.01 9.68
CA GLY A 288 -12.87 15.10 8.98
C GLY A 288 -12.29 14.37 7.77
N ASN A 289 -11.09 14.71 7.33
CA ASN A 289 -10.40 14.03 6.24
C ASN A 289 -9.81 12.69 6.67
N THR A 290 -9.35 11.89 5.72
CA THR A 290 -8.50 10.72 5.97
C THR A 290 -7.04 11.07 5.69
N GLY A 291 -6.12 10.34 6.33
CA GLY A 291 -4.68 10.42 6.05
C GLY A 291 -4.16 9.09 5.53
N GLY A 292 -3.18 9.13 4.63
CA GLY A 292 -2.56 7.94 4.03
C GLY A 292 -1.24 8.24 3.34
N PHE A 293 -0.63 7.23 2.73
CA PHE A 293 0.71 7.32 2.12
C PHE A 293 0.73 8.02 0.75
N SER A 294 -0.35 7.87 0.00
CA SER A 294 -0.39 8.30 -1.40
C SER A 294 -1.83 8.48 -1.85
N PRO A 295 -2.07 9.06 -3.04
CA PRO A 295 -3.41 9.13 -3.60
C PRO A 295 -4.11 7.78 -3.80
N LEU A 296 -3.37 6.69 -3.98
CA LEU A 296 -3.93 5.34 -4.01
C LEU A 296 -4.23 4.84 -2.59
N LEU A 297 -3.23 4.86 -1.72
CA LEU A 297 -3.33 4.47 -0.31
C LEU A 297 -3.70 5.71 0.52
N ASN A 298 -4.92 6.20 0.35
CA ASN A 298 -5.39 7.52 0.79
C ASN A 298 -6.10 7.50 2.16
N GLY A 299 -6.11 6.36 2.83
CA GLY A 299 -6.61 6.18 4.18
C GLY A 299 -5.71 5.25 4.98
N TYR A 300 -5.87 5.27 6.31
CA TYR A 300 -5.25 4.31 7.20
C TYR A 300 -6.24 3.93 8.30
N ALA A 301 -6.35 2.64 8.56
CA ALA A 301 -7.23 2.06 9.57
C ALA A 301 -6.41 1.37 10.69
N ALA A 302 -6.96 0.36 11.33
CA ALA A 302 -6.28 -0.36 12.41
C ALA A 302 -5.18 -1.31 11.88
N GLY A 303 -4.04 -0.76 11.50
CA GLY A 303 -2.89 -1.50 10.95
C GLY A 303 -2.93 -1.72 9.43
N TRP A 304 -3.90 -1.14 8.75
CA TRP A 304 -4.14 -1.32 7.33
C TRP A 304 -4.18 0.02 6.60
N PRO A 305 -3.31 0.28 5.63
CA PRO A 305 -3.58 1.27 4.59
C PRO A 305 -4.90 0.96 3.88
N ILE A 306 -5.61 1.99 3.47
CA ILE A 306 -6.93 1.86 2.83
C ILE A 306 -6.92 2.56 1.48
N ILE A 307 -7.52 1.90 0.50
CA ILE A 307 -7.91 2.50 -0.78
C ILE A 307 -9.37 2.94 -0.63
N ALA A 308 -9.56 4.19 -0.16
CA ALA A 308 -10.87 4.77 0.04
C ALA A 308 -11.36 5.39 -1.28
N ARG A 309 -12.10 4.60 -2.05
CA ARG A 309 -12.75 5.00 -3.30
C ARG A 309 -14.15 4.38 -3.37
N THR A 310 -15.00 4.93 -4.22
CA THR A 310 -16.39 4.47 -4.36
C THR A 310 -16.45 3.08 -5.00
N GLU A 311 -15.67 2.87 -6.06
CA GLU A 311 -15.63 1.60 -6.81
C GLU A 311 -14.48 0.74 -6.28
N HIS A 312 -14.77 -0.52 -5.94
CA HIS A 312 -13.77 -1.51 -5.50
C HIS A 312 -12.82 -1.00 -4.40
N PRO A 313 -13.34 -0.49 -3.27
CA PRO A 313 -12.48 -0.10 -2.15
C PRO A 313 -11.70 -1.31 -1.63
N ALA A 314 -10.50 -1.07 -1.10
CA ALA A 314 -9.68 -2.15 -0.61
C ALA A 314 -9.00 -1.82 0.71
N ALA A 315 -8.83 -2.85 1.56
CA ALA A 315 -7.89 -2.82 2.66
C ALA A 315 -6.55 -3.37 2.16
N ALA A 316 -5.50 -2.58 2.28
CA ALA A 316 -4.18 -2.88 1.76
C ALA A 316 -3.17 -2.98 2.91
N ALA A 317 -2.50 -4.12 3.05
CA ALA A 317 -1.35 -4.23 3.93
C ALA A 317 -0.08 -4.22 3.07
N VAL A 318 0.83 -3.28 3.33
CA VAL A 318 2.07 -3.11 2.55
C VAL A 318 3.30 -3.19 3.44
N GLY A 319 4.38 -3.73 2.92
CA GLY A 319 5.59 -4.02 3.69
C GLY A 319 6.88 -3.64 2.98
N GLY A 320 7.43 -2.46 3.30
CA GLY A 320 8.76 -2.00 2.89
C GLY A 320 9.00 -1.99 1.38
N GLY A 321 7.96 -1.74 0.57
CA GLY A 321 8.02 -1.81 -0.88
C GLY A 321 8.43 -3.19 -1.42
N ARG A 322 8.16 -4.27 -0.67
CA ARG A 322 8.50 -5.66 -1.05
C ARG A 322 7.31 -6.58 -1.07
N SER A 323 6.35 -6.34 -0.21
CA SER A 323 5.23 -7.23 0.02
C SER A 323 3.95 -6.44 0.10
N ALA A 324 2.88 -6.95 -0.49
CA ALA A 324 1.56 -6.34 -0.40
C ALA A 324 0.46 -7.40 -0.35
N VAL A 325 -0.59 -7.10 0.42
CA VAL A 325 -1.83 -7.87 0.50
C VAL A 325 -2.97 -6.90 0.32
N PHE A 326 -3.75 -7.08 -0.74
CA PHE A 326 -4.95 -6.29 -0.98
C PHE A 326 -6.18 -7.17 -0.80
N VAL A 327 -7.13 -6.68 -0.03
CA VAL A 327 -8.44 -7.31 0.20
C VAL A 327 -9.50 -6.38 -0.36
N TYR A 328 -10.28 -6.85 -1.31
CA TYR A 328 -11.43 -6.17 -1.91
C TYR A 328 -12.71 -6.78 -1.33
N PRO A 329 -13.24 -6.25 -0.21
CA PRO A 329 -14.33 -6.91 0.52
C PRO A 329 -15.62 -7.03 -0.29
N ASN A 330 -15.91 -6.02 -1.12
CA ASN A 330 -17.12 -5.98 -1.95
C ASN A 330 -17.07 -6.95 -3.14
N ASP A 331 -15.86 -7.37 -3.53
CA ASP A 331 -15.62 -8.22 -4.70
C ASP A 331 -15.26 -9.65 -4.30
N ASN A 332 -15.22 -9.96 -3.01
CA ASN A 332 -14.76 -11.24 -2.47
C ASN A 332 -13.41 -11.69 -3.05
N LEU A 333 -12.52 -10.74 -3.32
CA LEU A 333 -11.21 -10.94 -3.90
C LEU A 333 -10.11 -10.53 -2.91
N SER A 334 -9.04 -11.31 -2.84
CA SER A 334 -7.83 -10.90 -2.13
C SER A 334 -6.60 -11.34 -2.91
N ILE A 335 -5.57 -10.49 -2.94
CA ILE A 335 -4.35 -10.74 -3.70
C ILE A 335 -3.15 -10.54 -2.78
N VAL A 336 -2.26 -11.52 -2.76
CA VAL A 336 -1.01 -11.51 -2.01
C VAL A 336 0.15 -11.54 -2.99
N VAL A 337 1.03 -10.56 -2.91
CA VAL A 337 2.29 -10.52 -3.66
C VAL A 337 3.44 -10.30 -2.69
N LEU A 338 4.35 -11.26 -2.64
CA LEU A 338 5.56 -11.20 -1.83
C LEU A 338 6.78 -11.19 -2.74
N THR A 339 7.67 -10.22 -2.58
CA THR A 339 8.91 -10.14 -3.37
C THR A 339 10.14 -10.04 -2.47
N ASN A 340 11.30 -10.33 -3.02
CA ASN A 340 12.57 -10.19 -2.32
C ASN A 340 13.37 -8.93 -2.72
N LEU A 341 12.74 -7.97 -3.42
CA LEU A 341 13.37 -6.70 -3.81
C LEU A 341 12.84 -5.52 -2.99
N ALA A 342 13.70 -4.79 -2.32
CA ALA A 342 13.36 -3.47 -1.78
C ALA A 342 13.10 -2.49 -2.94
N GLY A 343 11.90 -1.89 -2.97
CA GLY A 343 11.44 -1.05 -4.08
C GLY A 343 10.80 -1.83 -5.23
N GLY A 344 10.50 -3.13 -5.05
CA GLY A 344 9.67 -3.90 -5.97
C GLY A 344 8.24 -3.40 -6.07
N SER A 345 7.77 -2.74 -5.01
CA SER A 345 6.50 -1.99 -4.89
C SER A 345 5.29 -2.71 -5.49
N PRO A 346 4.96 -3.93 -4.99
CA PRO A 346 3.84 -4.69 -5.52
C PRO A 346 2.50 -3.97 -5.34
N GLU A 347 2.37 -3.08 -4.38
CA GLU A 347 1.20 -2.22 -4.16
C GLU A 347 0.84 -1.37 -5.39
N GLU A 348 1.79 -1.10 -6.26
CA GLU A 348 1.57 -0.30 -7.46
C GLU A 348 0.95 -1.07 -8.63
N PHE A 349 0.99 -2.42 -8.61
CA PHE A 349 0.43 -3.24 -9.70
C PHE A 349 -0.61 -4.28 -9.27
N ILE A 350 -0.87 -4.45 -7.97
CA ILE A 350 -1.91 -5.38 -7.48
C ILE A 350 -3.31 -4.99 -7.99
N ASP A 351 -3.59 -3.71 -8.10
CA ASP A 351 -4.88 -3.22 -8.61
C ASP A 351 -5.09 -3.66 -10.09
N GLU A 352 -4.02 -3.72 -10.88
CA GLU A 352 -4.06 -4.26 -12.25
C GLU A 352 -4.28 -5.78 -12.26
N LEU A 353 -3.67 -6.51 -11.32
CA LEU A 353 -3.94 -7.93 -11.13
C LEU A 353 -5.42 -8.20 -10.77
N ALA A 354 -6.02 -7.33 -9.95
CA ALA A 354 -7.44 -7.43 -9.62
C ALA A 354 -8.33 -7.31 -10.87
N GLY A 355 -7.91 -6.54 -11.87
CA GLY A 355 -8.61 -6.39 -13.16
C GLY A 355 -8.76 -7.69 -13.96
N PHE A 356 -8.00 -8.75 -13.67
CA PHE A 356 -8.22 -10.07 -14.26
C PHE A 356 -9.45 -10.79 -13.67
N TYR A 357 -9.93 -10.35 -12.51
CA TYR A 357 -11.07 -10.94 -11.79
C TYR A 357 -12.26 -9.98 -11.69
N ILE A 358 -12.03 -8.69 -11.82
CA ILE A 358 -13.03 -7.62 -11.75
C ILE A 358 -13.09 -6.94 -13.12
N PRO A 359 -14.08 -7.31 -13.99
CA PRO A 359 -14.08 -6.91 -15.41
C PRO A 359 -14.10 -5.40 -15.66
N ASP A 360 -14.80 -4.62 -14.85
CA ASP A 360 -14.86 -3.18 -14.97
C ASP A 360 -13.56 -2.49 -14.53
N MET A 361 -12.81 -3.05 -13.60
CA MET A 361 -11.44 -2.62 -13.31
C MET A 361 -10.53 -2.84 -14.51
N LYS A 362 -10.62 -3.97 -15.21
CA LYS A 362 -9.90 -4.24 -16.46
C LYS A 362 -10.31 -3.24 -17.56
N ALA A 363 -11.61 -3.02 -17.72
CA ALA A 363 -12.19 -2.18 -18.77
C ALA A 363 -11.89 -0.67 -18.56
N SER A 364 -11.76 -0.21 -17.32
CA SER A 364 -11.65 1.21 -17.00
C SER A 364 -10.26 1.80 -17.24
N ASN A 365 -9.24 1.01 -17.54
CA ASN A 365 -7.87 1.43 -17.87
C ASN A 365 -7.28 2.50 -16.91
N GLY A 366 -7.77 2.53 -15.67
CA GLY A 366 -7.36 3.51 -14.66
C GLY A 366 -8.11 3.33 -13.35
N PHE A 367 -7.57 2.49 -12.46
CA PHE A 367 -8.19 2.16 -11.18
C PHE A 367 -8.13 3.33 -10.21
N GLY A 368 -9.24 3.58 -9.53
CA GLY A 368 -9.33 4.67 -8.55
C GLY A 368 -9.34 6.08 -9.13
N LEU A 369 -9.30 6.24 -10.43
CA LEU A 369 -9.41 7.52 -11.10
C LEU A 369 -10.89 7.93 -11.30
N SER A 370 -11.15 9.24 -11.34
CA SER A 370 -12.46 9.77 -11.69
C SER A 370 -12.84 9.44 -13.16
N ALA A 371 -14.14 9.45 -13.45
CA ALA A 371 -14.63 9.14 -14.79
C ALA A 371 -13.97 9.97 -15.91
N PRO A 372 -13.77 11.30 -15.78
CA PRO A 372 -13.08 12.08 -16.83
C PRO A 372 -11.64 11.64 -17.05
N VAL A 373 -10.89 11.30 -15.98
CA VAL A 373 -9.50 10.85 -16.11
C VAL A 373 -9.43 9.45 -16.72
N LYS A 374 -10.36 8.55 -16.37
CA LYS A 374 -10.47 7.22 -17.00
C LYS A 374 -10.71 7.33 -18.52
N LEU A 375 -11.66 8.17 -18.92
CA LEU A 375 -11.96 8.41 -20.33
C LEU A 375 -10.77 9.02 -21.08
N LEU A 376 -10.13 10.02 -20.47
CA LEU A 376 -8.95 10.66 -21.07
C LEU A 376 -7.83 9.66 -21.26
N ARG A 377 -7.53 8.85 -20.26
CA ARG A 377 -6.50 7.81 -20.32
C ARG A 377 -6.78 6.81 -21.45
N ALA A 378 -8.01 6.27 -21.52
CA ALA A 378 -8.40 5.36 -22.56
C ALA A 378 -8.28 5.97 -23.97
N GLN A 379 -8.56 7.26 -24.09
CA GLN A 379 -8.42 7.99 -25.37
C GLN A 379 -6.94 8.22 -25.73
N LEU A 380 -6.09 8.60 -24.76
CA LEU A 380 -4.68 8.89 -25.01
C LEU A 380 -3.86 7.63 -25.31
N GLU A 381 -4.20 6.49 -24.75
CA GLU A 381 -3.58 5.20 -25.12
C GLU A 381 -3.81 4.86 -26.62
N LYS A 382 -4.91 5.36 -27.22
CA LYS A 382 -5.20 5.17 -28.65
C LYS A 382 -4.64 6.27 -29.54
N SER A 383 -4.72 7.54 -29.09
CA SER A 383 -4.42 8.72 -29.92
C SER A 383 -3.05 9.33 -29.66
N GLY A 384 -2.35 8.88 -28.61
CA GLY A 384 -1.08 9.41 -28.14
C GLY A 384 -1.22 10.57 -27.16
N TYR A 385 -0.30 10.64 -26.22
CA TYR A 385 -0.34 11.58 -25.07
C TYR A 385 -0.12 13.05 -25.45
N LYS A 386 0.52 13.34 -26.57
CA LYS A 386 0.65 14.73 -27.10
C LYS A 386 -0.69 15.44 -27.31
N ARG A 387 -1.78 14.68 -27.37
CA ARG A 387 -3.15 15.20 -27.52
C ARG A 387 -3.88 15.43 -26.19
N ALA A 388 -3.20 15.33 -25.05
CA ALA A 388 -3.82 15.39 -23.73
C ALA A 388 -4.70 16.63 -23.51
N ILE A 389 -4.21 17.82 -23.89
CA ILE A 389 -4.97 19.07 -23.75
C ILE A 389 -6.22 19.09 -24.65
N ASP A 390 -6.07 18.67 -25.93
CA ASP A 390 -7.19 18.68 -26.88
C ASP A 390 -8.28 17.69 -26.46
N GLU A 391 -7.89 16.45 -26.11
CA GLU A 391 -8.83 15.39 -25.71
C GLU A 391 -9.52 15.71 -24.38
N SER A 392 -8.82 16.29 -23.41
CA SER A 392 -9.42 16.76 -22.17
C SER A 392 -10.48 17.82 -22.39
N GLY A 393 -10.24 18.76 -23.33
CA GLY A 393 -11.21 19.79 -23.73
C GLY A 393 -12.47 19.19 -24.37
N LYS A 394 -12.32 18.14 -25.20
CA LYS A 394 -13.47 17.43 -25.79
C LYS A 394 -14.30 16.72 -24.73
N ILE A 395 -13.64 16.02 -23.80
CA ILE A 395 -14.31 15.30 -22.69
C ILE A 395 -15.10 16.29 -21.82
N SER A 396 -14.51 17.42 -21.45
CA SER A 396 -15.18 18.45 -20.64
C SER A 396 -16.38 19.07 -21.37
N LYS A 397 -16.31 19.24 -22.69
CA LYS A 397 -17.41 19.78 -23.50
C LYS A 397 -18.54 18.76 -23.74
N SER A 398 -18.21 17.49 -23.91
CA SER A 398 -19.19 16.44 -24.19
C SER A 398 -20.05 16.07 -22.96
N ASN A 399 -19.53 16.37 -21.74
CA ASN A 399 -20.23 16.14 -20.49
C ASN A 399 -19.88 17.26 -19.49
N GLY A 400 -20.71 18.28 -19.41
CA GLY A 400 -20.50 19.47 -18.57
C GLY A 400 -20.31 19.22 -17.07
N ASN A 401 -20.62 18.01 -16.59
CA ASN A 401 -20.38 17.59 -15.20
C ASN A 401 -18.98 17.01 -14.97
N TYR A 402 -18.21 16.74 -16.04
CA TYR A 402 -16.87 16.19 -15.91
C TYR A 402 -15.86 17.29 -15.58
N LYS A 403 -15.30 17.20 -14.37
CA LYS A 403 -14.23 18.07 -13.90
C LYS A 403 -13.00 17.24 -13.58
N PHE A 404 -11.86 17.63 -14.13
CA PHE A 404 -10.56 17.07 -13.73
C PHE A 404 -10.17 17.63 -12.34
N LYS A 405 -9.39 16.89 -11.59
CA LYS A 405 -8.77 17.33 -10.35
C LYS A 405 -7.25 17.38 -10.51
N GLU A 406 -6.68 18.46 -9.99
CA GLU A 406 -5.22 18.68 -10.03
C GLU A 406 -4.46 17.46 -9.48
N THR A 407 -4.85 16.99 -8.29
CA THR A 407 -4.19 15.88 -7.60
C THR A 407 -4.27 14.55 -8.36
N GLU A 408 -5.37 14.29 -9.11
CA GLU A 408 -5.49 13.07 -9.91
C GLU A 408 -4.58 13.09 -11.13
N LEU A 409 -4.49 14.24 -11.84
CA LEU A 409 -3.58 14.40 -12.97
C LEU A 409 -2.13 14.33 -12.51
N ASN A 410 -1.83 14.98 -11.38
CA ASN A 410 -0.50 14.96 -10.78
C ASN A 410 -0.05 13.51 -10.45
N SER A 411 -0.89 12.77 -9.77
CA SER A 411 -0.62 11.37 -9.42
C SER A 411 -0.47 10.48 -10.65
N TRP A 412 -1.25 10.73 -11.69
CA TRP A 412 -1.12 10.01 -12.96
C TRP A 412 0.21 10.32 -13.66
N GLY A 413 0.64 11.59 -13.70
CA GLY A 413 1.94 11.99 -14.21
C GLY A 413 3.09 11.26 -13.52
N TYR A 414 3.08 11.22 -12.19
CA TYR A 414 4.08 10.47 -11.42
C TYR A 414 4.02 8.95 -11.64
N THR A 415 2.84 8.40 -11.88
CA THR A 415 2.71 6.98 -12.23
C THR A 415 3.41 6.67 -13.56
N LEU A 416 3.24 7.53 -14.56
CA LEU A 416 3.93 7.41 -15.84
C LEU A 416 5.46 7.59 -15.70
N MET A 417 5.91 8.52 -14.85
CA MET A 417 7.35 8.67 -14.53
C MET A 417 7.93 7.38 -13.94
N ARG A 418 7.29 6.80 -12.94
CA ARG A 418 7.71 5.53 -12.33
C ARG A 418 7.76 4.39 -13.34
N GLN A 419 6.87 4.40 -14.33
CA GLN A 419 6.85 3.46 -15.45
C GLN A 419 7.90 3.76 -16.53
N ASN A 420 8.76 4.78 -16.34
CA ASN A 420 9.74 5.28 -17.30
C ASN A 420 9.10 5.76 -18.62
N ARG A 421 7.86 6.22 -18.57
CA ARG A 421 7.09 6.81 -19.67
C ARG A 421 7.22 8.34 -19.60
N LEU A 422 8.47 8.83 -19.57
CA LEU A 422 8.76 10.26 -19.34
C LEU A 422 8.09 11.20 -20.36
N PRO A 423 8.08 10.91 -21.69
CA PRO A 423 7.37 11.75 -22.65
C PRO A 423 5.87 11.84 -22.40
N ASP A 424 5.24 10.74 -21.98
CA ASP A 424 3.80 10.70 -21.68
C ASP A 424 3.49 11.45 -20.38
N ALA A 425 4.34 11.27 -19.35
CA ALA A 425 4.25 12.00 -18.08
C ALA A 425 4.34 13.51 -18.31
N LEU A 426 5.27 13.97 -19.15
CA LEU A 426 5.42 15.39 -19.50
C LEU A 426 4.11 15.97 -20.05
N GLU A 427 3.42 15.26 -20.93
CA GLU A 427 2.17 15.75 -21.51
C GLU A 427 1.04 15.82 -20.49
N ILE A 428 1.00 14.90 -19.50
CA ILE A 428 0.03 14.94 -18.39
C ILE A 428 0.35 16.10 -17.44
N PHE A 429 1.61 16.34 -17.09
CA PHE A 429 1.97 17.50 -16.25
C PHE A 429 1.73 18.84 -16.98
N LYS A 430 1.95 18.93 -18.30
CA LYS A 430 1.53 20.10 -19.09
C LYS A 430 0.03 20.32 -19.06
N LEU A 431 -0.75 19.24 -19.20
CA LEU A 431 -2.21 19.31 -19.06
C LEU A 431 -2.58 19.81 -17.66
N ASN A 432 -1.92 19.30 -16.61
CA ASN A 432 -2.19 19.70 -15.24
C ASN A 432 -1.99 21.21 -15.03
N VAL A 433 -0.85 21.74 -15.46
CA VAL A 433 -0.58 23.19 -15.43
C VAL A 433 -1.60 23.98 -16.26
N SER A 434 -1.98 23.48 -17.45
CA SER A 434 -2.96 24.13 -18.32
C SER A 434 -4.34 24.28 -17.66
N LEU A 435 -4.78 23.27 -16.93
CA LEU A 435 -6.08 23.26 -16.24
C LEU A 435 -6.02 23.97 -14.88
N PHE A 436 -4.85 23.97 -14.22
CA PHE A 436 -4.65 24.52 -12.88
C PHE A 436 -3.47 25.52 -12.83
N PRO A 437 -3.56 26.64 -13.57
CA PRO A 437 -2.44 27.60 -13.69
C PRO A 437 -2.11 28.36 -12.39
N ALA A 438 -2.95 28.24 -11.35
CA ALA A 438 -2.70 28.79 -10.02
C ALA A 438 -2.12 27.77 -9.01
N SER A 439 -1.85 26.53 -9.42
CA SER A 439 -1.30 25.48 -8.54
C SER A 439 0.22 25.52 -8.53
N ALA A 440 0.82 25.88 -7.41
CA ALA A 440 2.28 25.78 -7.20
C ALA A 440 2.77 24.34 -7.38
N ASN A 441 2.01 23.36 -6.86
CA ASN A 441 2.33 21.94 -6.98
C ASN A 441 2.34 21.43 -8.43
N ALA A 442 1.43 21.92 -9.28
CA ALA A 442 1.44 21.54 -10.70
C ALA A 442 2.72 22.03 -11.43
N PHE A 443 3.17 23.25 -11.13
CA PHE A 443 4.43 23.77 -11.68
C PHE A 443 5.65 23.09 -11.09
N ASP A 444 5.65 22.74 -9.82
CA ASP A 444 6.72 21.98 -9.17
C ASP A 444 6.94 20.63 -9.88
N SER A 445 5.87 19.88 -10.06
CA SER A 445 5.88 18.58 -10.76
C SER A 445 6.28 18.71 -12.23
N LEU A 446 5.88 19.79 -12.92
CA LEU A 446 6.33 20.06 -14.30
C LEU A 446 7.83 20.43 -14.33
N GLY A 447 8.34 21.10 -13.30
CA GLY A 447 9.76 21.35 -13.11
C GLY A 447 10.56 20.04 -12.96
N GLU A 448 10.06 19.13 -12.15
CA GLU A 448 10.70 17.84 -11.90
C GLU A 448 10.81 16.98 -13.17
N ILE A 449 9.73 16.81 -13.93
CA ILE A 449 9.81 16.03 -15.18
C ILE A 449 10.77 16.65 -16.21
N TYR A 450 10.88 17.98 -16.28
CA TYR A 450 11.88 18.61 -17.15
C TYR A 450 13.32 18.34 -16.68
N ALA A 451 13.56 18.29 -15.35
CA ALA A 451 14.86 17.89 -14.80
C ALA A 451 15.21 16.44 -15.17
N GLU A 452 14.26 15.52 -15.05
CA GLU A 452 14.40 14.10 -15.42
C GLU A 452 14.68 13.92 -16.93
N LEU A 453 14.12 14.79 -17.77
CA LEU A 453 14.38 14.82 -19.22
C LEU A 453 15.67 15.56 -19.60
N GLY A 454 16.38 16.14 -18.63
CA GLY A 454 17.64 16.85 -18.84
C GLY A 454 17.48 18.31 -19.32
N ASP A 455 16.24 18.83 -19.36
CA ASP A 455 15.99 20.24 -19.72
C ASP A 455 16.03 21.14 -18.47
N SER A 456 17.24 21.43 -18.00
CA SER A 456 17.46 22.27 -16.82
C SER A 456 16.84 23.67 -16.96
N LYS A 457 16.79 24.23 -18.16
CA LYS A 457 16.24 25.57 -18.39
C LYS A 457 14.73 25.62 -18.15
N LEU A 458 13.99 24.67 -18.73
CA LEU A 458 12.55 24.57 -18.52
C LEU A 458 12.24 24.12 -17.10
N SER A 459 13.06 23.28 -16.51
CA SER A 459 12.94 22.85 -15.11
C SER A 459 13.00 24.05 -14.16
N ILE A 460 14.08 24.86 -14.21
CA ILE A 460 14.24 26.06 -13.39
C ILE A 460 13.07 27.02 -13.57
N LYS A 461 12.66 27.29 -14.82
CA LYS A 461 11.53 28.18 -15.10
C LYS A 461 10.24 27.75 -14.38
N ASN A 462 9.95 26.45 -14.33
CA ASN A 462 8.74 25.93 -13.70
C ASN A 462 8.87 25.94 -12.16
N TYR A 463 10.03 25.63 -11.61
CA TYR A 463 10.27 25.78 -10.17
C TYR A 463 10.18 27.24 -9.71
N GLU A 464 10.68 28.21 -10.50
CA GLU A 464 10.52 29.64 -10.23
C GLU A 464 9.05 30.04 -10.21
N GLN A 465 8.26 29.52 -11.16
CA GLN A 465 6.81 29.78 -11.17
C GLN A 465 6.12 29.14 -9.96
N SER A 466 6.53 27.94 -9.55
CA SER A 466 6.04 27.32 -8.32
C SER A 466 6.31 28.19 -7.08
N LEU A 467 7.56 28.68 -6.92
CA LEU A 467 7.93 29.60 -5.83
C LEU A 467 7.17 30.94 -5.86
N LYS A 468 6.86 31.45 -7.06
CA LYS A 468 6.06 32.66 -7.20
C LYS A 468 4.62 32.45 -6.67
N LEU A 469 4.07 31.26 -6.86
CA LEU A 469 2.72 30.88 -6.40
C LEU A 469 2.70 30.47 -4.93
N ASP A 470 3.74 29.78 -4.47
CA ASP A 470 3.97 29.39 -3.08
C ASP A 470 5.42 29.66 -2.66
N PRO A 471 5.71 30.82 -2.03
CA PRO A 471 7.04 31.16 -1.56
C PRO A 471 7.60 30.24 -0.48
N GLN A 472 6.77 29.37 0.12
CA GLN A 472 7.19 28.40 1.15
C GLN A 472 7.59 27.05 0.52
N ASN A 473 7.54 26.87 -0.79
CA ASN A 473 7.93 25.63 -1.46
C ASN A 473 9.47 25.44 -1.39
N SER A 474 9.93 24.82 -0.30
CA SER A 474 11.36 24.53 -0.07
C SER A 474 11.95 23.58 -1.13
N ASN A 475 11.15 22.63 -1.66
CA ASN A 475 11.60 21.71 -2.72
C ASN A 475 12.02 22.49 -3.97
N ALA A 476 11.15 23.37 -4.47
CA ALA A 476 11.45 24.16 -5.67
C ALA A 476 12.73 24.99 -5.48
N ALA A 477 12.91 25.63 -4.29
CA ALA A 477 14.11 26.42 -4.00
C ALA A 477 15.40 25.55 -4.01
N GLU A 478 15.34 24.36 -3.42
CA GLU A 478 16.46 23.42 -3.39
C GLU A 478 16.82 22.90 -4.79
N GLN A 479 15.83 22.54 -5.59
CA GLN A 479 16.03 22.04 -6.95
C GLN A 479 16.62 23.10 -7.88
N ILE A 480 16.17 24.36 -7.79
CA ILE A 480 16.80 25.48 -8.51
C ILE A 480 18.28 25.58 -8.15
N LYS A 481 18.61 25.57 -6.84
CA LYS A 481 20.00 25.62 -6.39
C LYS A 481 20.84 24.48 -6.96
N LYS A 482 20.33 23.25 -6.95
CA LYS A 482 21.01 22.07 -7.51
C LYS A 482 21.23 22.17 -9.02
N LEU A 483 20.27 22.72 -9.75
CA LEU A 483 20.35 22.85 -11.22
C LEU A 483 21.23 24.01 -11.69
N THR A 484 21.36 25.06 -10.87
CA THR A 484 22.23 26.22 -11.17
C THR A 484 23.69 26.02 -10.74
N SER A 485 23.97 25.03 -9.87
CA SER A 485 25.33 24.71 -9.42
C SER A 485 26.05 23.66 -10.28
N LYS A 486 25.36 23.14 -11.30
CA LYS A 486 25.93 22.25 -12.34
C LYS A 486 26.30 23.04 -13.59
#